data_48fb9a76f841037f999286327758e9ed
#
_entry.id   48fb9a76f841037f999286327758e9ed
#
_cell.length_a   1.000
_cell.length_b   1.000
_cell.length_c   1.000
_cell.angle_alpha   90.00
_cell.angle_beta   90.00
_cell.angle_gamma   90.00
#
_symmetry.space_group_name_H-M   'P 1'
#
loop_
_entity.id
_entity.type
_entity.pdbx_description
1 polymer ?
#
loop_
_entity_poly.entity_id
_entity_poly.type
_entity_poly.pdbx_seq_one_letter_code
_entity_poly.pdbx_strand_id
1 'polypeptide(L)'
;MRKLIIPAIFVFTIVLNAQPSFEFGQNYQIISVNNVNQKFPYAAFDSNGTLHLVWVHQSGGNLNVYYAQSIDEGYSYSDPVMINSHVHTVVAYIQAGPKIAIRGDEIVVVFMDDRTGYTSVYVNVSTDGGMTWGEDLKVSDQQYLVAYPIIGVGVDNELHLIYYSYNNNYSFNSVRYAISPSGLIDFSPSEPVGIANEEMEPCDCCQPDLVFGGNGDLYIGYRNNISNLRTHYLVRKPYLSENFQEPVEISNISDIVSYCPSSGPSLSIENNFIACGFHVSQENNSYVNYASLNSLEFSLAVNVNPGSAPQQNFPVVVLKESVIHTVWMDYRDGNSDIYYAAMELGATEVVNEQKINDDPENSNHVHKDPFLIWNDNNLYCFWSDNRTGDYQLFMATTSGDQSATITVDYFQDWNLVGLPLEVEDASYNSLFPEAIDGTLYSFDDGYNLETSLIQGKGYWLRFNEVGSTTITGTPITELTISLNEGWNLISGITNSFNFIHIHDPDGLIIPGTIYGFTPNGYSEAEVIHPGEGYWIRASNSGYIFLISNPELLPEECYIVPEVGPCDGICPTYYYNQESNECEEFITGCCGVEAFDTLEECISTCE
;
A
#
# COMPACT_ATOMS: atom_id res chain seq x y z
N MET A 1 -56.75 -22.15 31.11
CA MET A 1 -55.61 -22.32 30.17
C MET A 1 -54.75 -21.07 30.21
N ARG A 2 -53.65 -21.11 30.96
CA ARG A 2 -52.66 -20.02 31.00
C ARG A 2 -51.63 -20.28 29.90
N LYS A 3 -51.54 -19.35 28.93
CA LYS A 3 -50.51 -19.36 27.89
C LYS A 3 -49.20 -18.89 28.51
N LEU A 4 -48.18 -19.78 28.52
CA LEU A 4 -46.82 -19.45 28.84
C LEU A 4 -46.20 -18.72 27.62
N ILE A 5 -45.83 -17.46 27.80
CA ILE A 5 -45.03 -16.70 26.81
C ILE A 5 -43.56 -16.93 27.17
N ILE A 6 -42.85 -17.66 26.33
CA ILE A 6 -41.38 -17.83 26.43
C ILE A 6 -40.76 -16.66 25.66
N PRO A 7 -39.97 -15.78 26.29
CA PRO A 7 -39.21 -14.77 25.55
C PRO A 7 -38.11 -15.42 24.72
N ALA A 8 -38.08 -15.14 23.42
CA ALA A 8 -36.96 -15.50 22.57
C ALA A 8 -35.77 -14.61 22.95
N ILE A 9 -34.74 -15.21 23.49
CA ILE A 9 -33.44 -14.55 23.70
C ILE A 9 -32.73 -14.57 22.34
N PHE A 10 -32.66 -13.41 21.69
CA PHE A 10 -31.74 -13.21 20.57
C PHE A 10 -30.33 -13.12 21.14
N VAL A 11 -29.54 -14.16 20.93
CA VAL A 11 -28.09 -14.12 21.14
C VAL A 11 -27.51 -13.43 19.91
N PHE A 12 -27.12 -12.18 20.05
CA PHE A 12 -26.24 -11.53 19.09
C PHE A 12 -24.85 -12.16 19.26
N THR A 13 -24.48 -13.04 18.37
CA THR A 13 -23.07 -13.40 18.18
C THR A 13 -22.37 -12.21 17.54
N ILE A 14 -21.61 -11.45 18.34
CA ILE A 14 -20.62 -10.51 17.82
C ILE A 14 -19.52 -11.41 17.24
N VAL A 15 -19.44 -11.50 15.94
CA VAL A 15 -18.27 -12.02 15.24
C VAL A 15 -17.21 -10.92 15.41
N LEU A 16 -16.34 -11.07 16.38
CA LEU A 16 -15.09 -10.32 16.43
C LEU A 16 -14.25 -10.85 15.27
N ASN A 17 -14.30 -10.18 14.14
CA ASN A 17 -13.24 -10.34 13.14
C ASN A 17 -11.96 -9.90 13.82
N ALA A 18 -10.98 -10.79 13.92
CA ALA A 18 -9.63 -10.41 14.29
C ALA A 18 -9.16 -9.41 13.23
N GLN A 19 -8.87 -8.17 13.65
CA GLN A 19 -8.29 -7.18 12.75
C GLN A 19 -6.90 -7.67 12.32
N PRO A 20 -6.50 -7.48 11.05
CA PRO A 20 -5.13 -7.75 10.65
C PRO A 20 -4.19 -6.91 11.54
N SER A 21 -3.29 -7.58 12.25
CA SER A 21 -2.26 -6.89 13.01
C SER A 21 -1.16 -6.51 12.02
N PHE A 22 -1.04 -5.23 11.70
CA PHE A 22 0.07 -4.70 10.92
C PHE A 22 1.29 -4.60 11.85
N GLU A 23 2.16 -5.59 11.83
CA GLU A 23 3.40 -5.60 12.59
C GLU A 23 4.57 -5.34 11.64
N PHE A 24 5.40 -4.35 11.98
CA PHE A 24 6.63 -4.09 11.25
C PHE A 24 7.70 -5.09 11.68
N GLY A 25 8.34 -5.72 10.71
CA GLY A 25 9.42 -6.67 10.90
C GLY A 25 10.77 -6.03 11.18
N GLN A 26 11.84 -6.79 10.92
CA GLN A 26 13.22 -6.36 11.12
C GLN A 26 13.54 -5.07 10.35
N ASN A 27 14.42 -4.23 10.92
CA ASN A 27 14.92 -3.05 10.25
C ASN A 27 16.07 -3.39 9.27
N TYR A 28 15.99 -2.85 8.07
CA TYR A 28 17.00 -3.00 7.03
C TYR A 28 17.69 -1.68 6.77
N GLN A 29 19.02 -1.66 6.83
CA GLN A 29 19.80 -0.54 6.32
C GLN A 29 19.80 -0.59 4.79
N ILE A 30 19.27 0.46 4.15
CA ILE A 30 19.01 0.48 2.71
C ILE A 30 20.33 0.47 1.92
N ILE A 31 21.17 1.47 2.14
CA ILE A 31 22.46 1.63 1.45
C ILE A 31 23.46 2.18 2.48
N SER A 32 24.61 1.53 2.62
CA SER A 32 25.65 1.98 3.54
C SER A 32 26.68 2.85 2.83
N VAL A 33 26.85 4.10 3.29
CA VAL A 33 27.89 5.01 2.78
C VAL A 33 28.64 5.62 3.96
N ASN A 34 29.94 5.36 4.04
CA ASN A 34 30.80 5.86 5.11
C ASN A 34 31.06 7.38 4.99
N ASN A 35 31.06 8.09 6.12
CA ASN A 35 31.33 9.53 6.25
C ASN A 35 30.36 10.43 5.46
N VAL A 36 29.13 9.98 5.27
CA VAL A 36 28.05 10.71 4.63
C VAL A 36 26.77 10.53 5.45
N ASN A 37 26.08 11.61 5.75
CA ASN A 37 24.74 11.53 6.29
C ASN A 37 23.72 11.40 5.15
N GLN A 38 22.89 10.39 5.21
CA GLN A 38 21.73 10.17 4.34
C GLN A 38 20.47 10.62 5.08
N LYS A 39 19.67 11.51 4.48
CA LYS A 39 18.51 12.13 5.14
C LYS A 39 17.36 12.37 4.18
N PHE A 40 16.19 12.54 4.76
CA PHE A 40 14.95 12.93 4.06
C PHE A 40 14.56 11.94 2.97
N PRO A 41 14.36 10.64 3.31
CA PRO A 41 13.90 9.65 2.33
C PRO A 41 12.49 9.99 1.83
N TYR A 42 12.25 9.75 0.55
CA TYR A 42 10.93 9.78 -0.05
C TYR A 42 10.86 8.73 -1.15
N ALA A 43 9.75 7.99 -1.23
CA ALA A 43 9.64 6.84 -2.12
C ALA A 43 8.32 6.86 -2.90
N ALA A 44 8.32 6.16 -4.03
CA ALA A 44 7.14 5.86 -4.82
C ALA A 44 7.27 4.46 -5.45
N PHE A 45 6.17 3.75 -5.61
CA PHE A 45 6.11 2.54 -6.42
C PHE A 45 5.65 2.88 -7.83
N ASP A 46 6.21 2.21 -8.83
CA ASP A 46 5.67 2.21 -10.19
C ASP A 46 4.60 1.12 -10.34
N SER A 47 3.96 1.05 -11.51
CA SER A 47 2.94 0.05 -11.83
C SER A 47 3.47 -1.40 -11.91
N ASN A 48 4.78 -1.60 -11.93
CA ASN A 48 5.42 -2.92 -11.95
C ASN A 48 5.87 -3.36 -10.55
N GLY A 49 5.56 -2.58 -9.51
CA GLY A 49 6.01 -2.84 -8.14
C GLY A 49 7.46 -2.44 -7.86
N THR A 50 8.13 -1.75 -8.79
CA THR A 50 9.49 -1.22 -8.52
C THR A 50 9.42 -0.09 -7.52
N LEU A 51 10.17 -0.20 -6.45
CA LEU A 51 10.32 0.83 -5.43
C LEU A 51 11.40 1.83 -5.85
N HIS A 52 11.02 3.09 -6.04
CA HIS A 52 11.92 4.20 -6.36
C HIS A 52 12.13 5.05 -5.12
N LEU A 53 13.39 5.28 -4.73
CA LEU A 53 13.76 6.01 -3.52
C LEU A 53 14.66 7.20 -3.86
N VAL A 54 14.35 8.36 -3.28
CA VAL A 54 15.17 9.58 -3.35
C VAL A 54 15.51 10.07 -1.94
N TRP A 55 16.71 10.65 -1.78
CA TRP A 55 17.19 11.19 -0.52
C TRP A 55 18.30 12.22 -0.73
N VAL A 56 18.78 12.79 0.35
CA VAL A 56 19.90 13.72 0.35
C VAL A 56 21.15 13.07 0.95
N HIS A 57 22.29 13.14 0.25
CA HIS A 57 23.61 12.96 0.82
C HIS A 57 24.15 14.29 1.35
N GLN A 58 24.59 14.29 2.60
CA GLN A 58 25.24 15.43 3.25
C GLN A 58 26.67 15.07 3.65
N SER A 59 27.64 15.75 3.03
CA SER A 59 29.07 15.61 3.37
C SER A 59 29.69 17.00 3.60
N GLY A 60 30.21 17.26 4.79
CA GLY A 60 30.87 18.51 5.12
C GLY A 60 30.02 19.78 4.93
N GLY A 61 28.70 19.69 5.03
CA GLY A 61 27.75 20.78 4.80
C GLY A 61 27.23 20.89 3.36
N ASN A 62 27.80 20.15 2.42
CA ASN A 62 27.35 20.08 1.02
C ASN A 62 26.26 19.04 0.87
N LEU A 63 25.19 19.39 0.14
CA LEU A 63 24.04 18.51 -0.10
C LEU A 63 23.94 18.17 -1.59
N ASN A 64 23.61 16.91 -1.89
CA ASN A 64 23.23 16.45 -3.22
C ASN A 64 22.06 15.47 -3.11
N VAL A 65 21.22 15.41 -4.15
CA VAL A 65 20.10 14.48 -4.25
C VAL A 65 20.57 13.19 -4.91
N TYR A 66 20.20 12.07 -4.32
CA TYR A 66 20.50 10.74 -4.82
C TYR A 66 19.23 9.92 -5.03
N TYR A 67 19.33 8.94 -5.89
CA TYR A 67 18.28 8.00 -6.25
C TYR A 67 18.84 6.58 -6.27
N ALA A 68 17.98 5.63 -5.89
CA ALA A 68 18.15 4.20 -6.14
C ALA A 68 16.79 3.54 -6.30
N GLN A 69 16.75 2.34 -6.86
CA GLN A 69 15.54 1.53 -7.00
C GLN A 69 15.74 0.13 -6.46
N SER A 70 14.64 -0.49 -6.05
CA SER A 70 14.54 -1.89 -5.65
C SER A 70 13.45 -2.58 -6.48
N ILE A 71 13.74 -3.80 -6.94
CA ILE A 71 12.80 -4.66 -7.65
C ILE A 71 12.39 -5.88 -6.82
N ASP A 72 12.78 -5.92 -5.56
CA ASP A 72 12.58 -7.01 -4.62
C ASP A 72 12.04 -6.49 -3.27
N GLU A 73 11.05 -5.61 -3.32
CA GLU A 73 10.32 -5.08 -2.16
C GLU A 73 11.21 -4.35 -1.13
N GLY A 74 12.37 -3.84 -1.55
CA GLY A 74 13.29 -3.09 -0.69
C GLY A 74 14.38 -3.92 -0.02
N TYR A 75 14.49 -5.23 -0.31
CA TYR A 75 15.56 -6.07 0.24
C TYR A 75 16.92 -5.76 -0.36
N SER A 76 16.98 -5.35 -1.62
CA SER A 76 18.18 -4.86 -2.27
C SER A 76 17.91 -3.62 -3.12
N TYR A 77 18.94 -2.81 -3.34
CA TYR A 77 18.83 -1.56 -4.11
C TYR A 77 19.94 -1.49 -5.17
N SER A 78 19.64 -0.79 -6.26
CA SER A 78 20.65 -0.41 -7.25
C SER A 78 21.75 0.48 -6.63
N ASP A 79 22.88 0.60 -7.30
CA ASP A 79 23.89 1.59 -6.93
C ASP A 79 23.28 3.02 -6.94
N PRO A 80 23.58 3.86 -5.94
CA PRO A 80 23.06 5.22 -5.87
C PRO A 80 23.52 6.10 -7.03
N VAL A 81 22.58 6.78 -7.68
CA VAL A 81 22.85 7.75 -8.75
C VAL A 81 22.59 9.16 -8.25
N MET A 82 23.54 10.09 -8.44
CA MET A 82 23.32 11.50 -8.15
C MET A 82 22.43 12.14 -9.22
N ILE A 83 21.35 12.80 -8.80
CA ILE A 83 20.35 13.38 -9.70
C ILE A 83 20.73 14.81 -10.12
N ASN A 84 21.07 15.69 -9.15
CA ASN A 84 21.32 17.09 -9.44
C ASN A 84 22.57 17.31 -10.29
N SER A 85 22.43 18.08 -11.37
CA SER A 85 23.52 18.39 -12.32
C SER A 85 24.52 19.41 -11.75
N HIS A 86 24.14 20.23 -10.75
CA HIS A 86 25.01 21.18 -10.06
C HIS A 86 25.29 20.68 -8.64
N VAL A 87 26.53 20.33 -8.40
CA VAL A 87 26.96 19.80 -7.10
C VAL A 87 26.97 20.87 -6.01
N HIS A 88 26.60 20.48 -4.79
CA HIS A 88 26.73 21.27 -3.57
C HIS A 88 25.83 22.53 -3.48
N THR A 89 24.81 22.64 -4.33
CA THR A 89 23.85 23.76 -4.32
C THR A 89 22.46 23.37 -3.81
N VAL A 90 22.25 22.08 -3.56
CA VAL A 90 20.98 21.57 -3.03
C VAL A 90 20.71 22.14 -1.64
N VAL A 91 19.47 22.53 -1.40
CA VAL A 91 18.95 22.98 -0.12
C VAL A 91 17.94 21.97 0.39
N ALA A 92 18.15 21.44 1.59
CA ALA A 92 17.20 20.54 2.23
C ALA A 92 17.28 20.67 3.75
N TYR A 93 16.13 20.54 4.40
CA TYR A 93 15.98 20.53 5.85
C TYR A 93 14.72 19.72 6.21
N ILE A 94 14.39 19.62 7.48
CA ILE A 94 13.27 18.79 7.94
C ILE A 94 11.99 19.07 7.16
N GLN A 95 11.33 18.05 6.68
CA GLN A 95 10.17 18.06 5.76
C GLN A 95 10.42 18.71 4.38
N ALA A 96 11.60 19.19 4.09
CA ALA A 96 11.97 19.87 2.85
C ALA A 96 13.05 19.10 2.06
N GLY A 97 12.97 17.79 2.04
CA GLY A 97 13.75 16.89 1.19
C GLY A 97 13.23 16.84 -0.25
N PRO A 98 13.93 16.10 -1.13
CA PRO A 98 13.45 15.83 -2.48
C PRO A 98 12.13 15.04 -2.45
N LYS A 99 11.35 15.17 -3.52
CA LYS A 99 10.11 14.40 -3.74
C LYS A 99 10.13 13.77 -5.12
N ILE A 100 9.54 12.58 -5.21
CA ILE A 100 9.47 11.80 -6.44
C ILE A 100 8.02 11.56 -6.86
N ALA A 101 7.77 11.56 -8.16
CA ALA A 101 6.51 11.13 -8.76
C ALA A 101 6.80 10.27 -10.00
N ILE A 102 5.99 9.25 -10.22
CA ILE A 102 6.11 8.34 -11.38
C ILE A 102 5.00 8.68 -12.37
N ARG A 103 5.39 9.04 -13.61
CA ARG A 103 4.46 9.40 -14.69
C ARG A 103 4.65 8.43 -15.86
N GLY A 104 3.92 7.33 -15.88
CA GLY A 104 4.19 6.23 -16.81
C GLY A 104 5.62 5.70 -16.57
N ASP A 105 6.45 5.71 -17.62
CA ASP A 105 7.86 5.28 -17.53
C ASP A 105 8.82 6.40 -17.06
N GLU A 106 8.33 7.61 -16.82
CA GLU A 106 9.15 8.74 -16.40
C GLU A 106 9.23 8.83 -14.87
N ILE A 107 10.44 8.98 -14.36
CA ILE A 107 10.71 9.25 -12.95
C ILE A 107 10.99 10.74 -12.82
N VAL A 108 10.14 11.47 -12.12
CA VAL A 108 10.22 12.93 -11.97
C VAL A 108 10.58 13.26 -10.52
N VAL A 109 11.68 14.00 -10.32
CA VAL A 109 12.15 14.40 -8.98
C VAL A 109 12.19 15.91 -8.88
N VAL A 110 11.60 16.46 -7.80
CA VAL A 110 11.67 17.88 -7.46
C VAL A 110 12.55 18.07 -6.22
N PHE A 111 13.30 19.15 -6.21
CA PHE A 111 14.17 19.53 -5.09
C PHE A 111 14.43 21.04 -5.06
N MET A 112 14.94 21.52 -3.95
CA MET A 112 15.34 22.91 -3.79
C MET A 112 16.83 23.07 -4.05
N ASP A 113 17.20 24.20 -4.66
CA ASP A 113 18.58 24.52 -5.03
C ASP A 113 18.79 26.03 -5.01
N ASP A 114 19.94 26.50 -4.57
CA ASP A 114 20.32 27.91 -4.44
C ASP A 114 21.39 28.39 -5.42
N ARG A 115 21.70 27.61 -6.48
CA ARG A 115 22.74 27.91 -7.49
C ARG A 115 22.63 29.30 -8.13
N THR A 116 21.45 29.92 -8.10
CA THR A 116 21.22 31.27 -8.63
C THR A 116 21.31 32.37 -7.55
N GLY A 117 21.71 32.02 -6.31
CA GLY A 117 21.79 32.90 -5.15
C GLY A 117 20.48 33.06 -4.38
N TYR A 118 19.40 32.41 -4.82
CA TYR A 118 18.12 32.31 -4.14
C TYR A 118 17.59 30.90 -4.27
N THR A 119 17.03 30.38 -3.18
CA THR A 119 16.40 29.06 -3.19
C THR A 119 15.27 29.03 -4.22
N SER A 120 15.32 28.05 -5.11
CA SER A 120 14.38 27.83 -6.20
C SER A 120 14.02 26.35 -6.29
N VAL A 121 12.87 26.03 -6.88
CA VAL A 121 12.47 24.64 -7.17
C VAL A 121 13.03 24.24 -8.53
N TYR A 122 13.68 23.09 -8.56
CA TYR A 122 14.17 22.43 -9.76
C TYR A 122 13.51 21.06 -9.92
N VAL A 123 13.38 20.65 -11.17
CA VAL A 123 12.91 19.32 -11.57
C VAL A 123 14.01 18.65 -12.38
N ASN A 124 14.24 17.38 -12.15
CA ASN A 124 15.01 16.51 -13.02
C ASN A 124 14.21 15.24 -13.35
N VAL A 125 14.43 14.68 -14.53
CA VAL A 125 13.63 13.57 -15.06
C VAL A 125 14.56 12.49 -15.61
N SER A 126 14.24 11.24 -15.28
CA SER A 126 14.76 10.06 -15.96
C SER A 126 13.65 9.43 -16.82
N THR A 127 14.03 8.96 -18.01
CA THR A 127 13.16 8.25 -18.97
C THR A 127 13.66 6.83 -19.26
N ASP A 128 14.62 6.34 -18.49
CA ASP A 128 15.27 5.04 -18.67
C ASP A 128 15.31 4.22 -17.36
N GLY A 129 14.30 4.40 -16.50
CA GLY A 129 14.18 3.69 -15.24
C GLY A 129 15.19 4.13 -14.17
N GLY A 130 15.63 5.39 -14.20
CA GLY A 130 16.56 5.97 -13.20
C GLY A 130 18.04 5.71 -13.49
N MET A 131 18.40 5.11 -14.64
CA MET A 131 19.79 4.85 -15.01
C MET A 131 20.53 6.13 -15.37
N THR A 132 19.87 7.05 -16.09
CA THR A 132 20.41 8.38 -16.41
C THR A 132 19.39 9.47 -16.11
N TRP A 133 19.89 10.67 -15.83
CA TRP A 133 19.11 11.84 -15.48
C TRP A 133 19.39 13.00 -16.43
N GLY A 134 18.36 13.81 -16.70
CA GLY A 134 18.45 14.97 -17.56
C GLY A 134 19.16 16.16 -16.92
N GLU A 135 19.03 17.32 -17.54
CA GLU A 135 19.45 18.60 -16.94
C GLU A 135 18.41 19.12 -15.96
N ASP A 136 18.86 19.76 -14.88
CA ASP A 136 17.96 20.36 -13.90
C ASP A 136 17.20 21.56 -14.53
N LEU A 137 15.87 21.49 -14.53
CA LEU A 137 15.00 22.55 -15.03
C LEU A 137 14.46 23.37 -13.86
N LYS A 138 14.69 24.69 -13.86
CA LYS A 138 14.07 25.58 -12.87
C LYS A 138 12.59 25.77 -13.20
N VAL A 139 11.72 25.50 -12.23
CA VAL A 139 10.25 25.52 -12.39
C VAL A 139 9.54 26.54 -11.48
N SER A 140 10.20 27.09 -10.48
CA SER A 140 9.62 28.12 -9.62
C SER A 140 9.75 29.54 -10.20
N ASP A 141 8.81 30.41 -9.81
CA ASP A 141 8.84 31.83 -10.18
C ASP A 141 10.09 32.54 -9.63
N GLN A 142 10.51 33.59 -10.39
CA GLN A 142 11.78 34.30 -10.12
C GLN A 142 11.71 35.30 -8.93
N GLN A 143 10.51 35.65 -8.47
CA GLN A 143 10.32 36.82 -7.60
C GLN A 143 10.45 36.56 -6.10
N TYR A 144 10.34 35.30 -5.67
CA TYR A 144 10.22 34.93 -4.26
C TYR A 144 11.19 33.82 -3.90
N LEU A 145 11.51 33.72 -2.62
CA LEU A 145 12.11 32.54 -2.02
C LEU A 145 11.07 31.42 -1.99
N VAL A 146 11.51 30.19 -2.10
CA VAL A 146 10.64 29.03 -2.13
C VAL A 146 11.07 27.98 -1.12
N ALA A 147 10.10 27.15 -0.70
CA ALA A 147 10.34 26.02 0.21
C ALA A 147 9.31 24.92 -0.04
N TYR A 148 9.63 23.69 0.41
CA TYR A 148 8.72 22.56 0.52
C TYR A 148 8.02 22.20 -0.81
N PRO A 149 8.76 21.93 -1.91
CA PRO A 149 8.13 21.47 -3.14
C PRO A 149 7.53 20.07 -2.97
N ILE A 150 6.32 19.88 -3.47
CA ILE A 150 5.63 18.58 -3.59
C ILE A 150 5.17 18.43 -5.04
N ILE A 151 5.38 17.25 -5.59
CA ILE A 151 4.94 16.90 -6.95
C ILE A 151 4.03 15.68 -6.91
N GLY A 152 3.02 15.66 -7.78
CA GLY A 152 2.14 14.51 -7.97
C GLY A 152 1.70 14.40 -9.42
N VAL A 153 1.18 13.24 -9.79
CA VAL A 153 0.64 12.94 -11.12
C VAL A 153 -0.87 12.87 -11.05
N GLY A 154 -1.54 13.69 -11.85
CA GLY A 154 -3.00 13.68 -11.99
C GLY A 154 -3.49 12.54 -12.91
N VAL A 155 -4.81 12.34 -12.95
CA VAL A 155 -5.46 11.26 -13.74
C VAL A 155 -5.20 11.35 -15.25
N ASP A 156 -4.89 12.53 -15.77
CA ASP A 156 -4.53 12.73 -17.19
C ASP A 156 -3.01 12.69 -17.45
N ASN A 157 -2.23 12.12 -16.54
CA ASN A 157 -0.77 12.12 -16.60
C ASN A 157 -0.15 13.54 -16.64
N GLU A 158 -0.83 14.53 -16.09
CA GLU A 158 -0.30 15.87 -15.86
C GLU A 158 0.54 15.89 -14.58
N LEU A 159 1.59 16.72 -14.55
CA LEU A 159 2.34 16.96 -13.33
C LEU A 159 1.78 18.17 -12.59
N HIS A 160 1.45 17.98 -11.34
CA HIS A 160 0.99 19.03 -10.44
C HIS A 160 2.06 19.31 -9.40
N LEU A 161 2.49 20.56 -9.35
CA LEU A 161 3.54 21.04 -8.44
C LEU A 161 2.97 22.06 -7.48
N ILE A 162 3.19 21.85 -6.18
CA ILE A 162 2.98 22.88 -5.18
C ILE A 162 4.30 23.22 -4.47
N TYR A 163 4.44 24.44 -4.03
CA TYR A 163 5.55 24.89 -3.19
C TYR A 163 5.15 26.10 -2.39
N TYR A 164 5.81 26.27 -1.27
CA TYR A 164 5.65 27.47 -0.44
C TYR A 164 6.47 28.61 -1.04
N SER A 165 5.91 29.82 -1.09
CA SER A 165 6.58 31.02 -1.60
C SER A 165 6.45 32.18 -0.62
N TYR A 166 7.53 32.91 -0.38
CA TYR A 166 7.58 34.04 0.53
C TYR A 166 8.61 35.07 0.08
N ASN A 167 8.42 36.34 0.48
CA ASN A 167 9.40 37.39 0.24
C ASN A 167 10.39 37.52 1.41
N ASN A 168 11.49 38.27 1.18
CA ASN A 168 12.58 38.42 2.15
C ASN A 168 12.18 39.00 3.50
N ASN A 169 11.05 39.66 3.60
CA ASN A 169 10.55 40.26 4.84
C ASN A 169 9.29 39.56 5.37
N TYR A 170 8.93 38.43 4.80
CA TYR A 170 7.75 37.59 5.13
C TYR A 170 6.42 38.37 5.13
N SER A 171 6.34 39.48 4.39
CA SER A 171 5.09 40.24 4.22
C SER A 171 4.18 39.67 3.14
N PHE A 172 4.63 38.61 2.44
CA PHE A 172 3.86 37.83 1.48
C PHE A 172 4.22 36.37 1.64
N ASN A 173 3.25 35.57 1.99
CA ASN A 173 3.37 34.13 2.14
C ASN A 173 2.23 33.46 1.36
N SER A 174 2.52 32.44 0.58
CA SER A 174 1.49 31.66 -0.09
C SER A 174 1.97 30.26 -0.45
N VAL A 175 1.06 29.29 -0.47
CA VAL A 175 1.24 28.06 -1.23
C VAL A 175 0.97 28.39 -2.70
N ARG A 176 1.86 27.99 -3.58
CA ARG A 176 1.77 28.19 -5.04
C ARG A 176 1.48 26.87 -5.71
N TYR A 177 0.74 26.90 -6.78
CA TYR A 177 0.40 25.77 -7.62
C TYR A 177 0.77 26.03 -9.08
N ALA A 178 1.36 25.05 -9.72
CA ALA A 178 1.66 25.04 -11.15
C ALA A 178 1.39 23.66 -11.74
N ILE A 179 1.04 23.61 -13.02
CA ILE A 179 0.72 22.37 -13.74
C ILE A 179 1.57 22.27 -15.00
N SER A 180 2.01 21.06 -15.33
CA SER A 180 2.67 20.73 -16.60
C SER A 180 1.85 19.68 -17.35
N PRO A 181 1.54 19.91 -18.64
CA PRO A 181 0.75 18.96 -19.42
C PRO A 181 1.40 17.58 -19.52
N SER A 182 0.56 16.58 -19.82
CA SER A 182 1.02 15.20 -20.06
C SER A 182 2.13 15.14 -21.11
N GLY A 183 3.19 14.39 -20.83
CA GLY A 183 4.34 14.20 -21.73
C GLY A 183 5.26 15.42 -21.88
N LEU A 184 5.06 16.49 -21.09
CA LEU A 184 5.92 17.68 -21.09
C LEU A 184 6.46 17.97 -19.69
N ILE A 185 7.56 18.71 -19.63
CA ILE A 185 8.08 19.36 -18.42
C ILE A 185 8.06 20.87 -18.68
N ASP A 186 6.86 21.43 -18.78
CA ASP A 186 6.62 22.84 -19.09
C ASP A 186 5.53 23.37 -18.13
N PHE A 187 5.96 23.73 -16.92
CA PHE A 187 5.03 24.20 -15.89
C PHE A 187 4.46 25.58 -16.23
N SER A 188 3.15 25.72 -16.06
CA SER A 188 2.44 26.99 -16.14
C SER A 188 3.03 28.01 -15.14
N PRO A 189 2.83 29.33 -15.34
CA PRO A 189 3.05 30.30 -14.29
C PRO A 189 2.26 29.90 -13.03
N SER A 190 2.91 29.98 -11.86
CA SER A 190 2.27 29.52 -10.63
C SER A 190 1.18 30.48 -10.16
N GLU A 191 0.12 29.94 -9.59
CA GLU A 191 -0.98 30.68 -8.98
C GLU A 191 -1.06 30.40 -7.46
N PRO A 192 -1.57 31.35 -6.65
CA PRO A 192 -1.74 31.13 -5.22
C PRO A 192 -2.88 30.16 -4.93
N VAL A 193 -2.69 29.31 -3.91
CA VAL A 193 -3.68 28.34 -3.41
C VAL A 193 -4.31 28.87 -2.13
N GLY A 194 -5.63 28.76 -1.99
CA GLY A 194 -6.34 28.97 -0.74
C GLY A 194 -6.41 30.42 -0.24
N ILE A 195 -6.07 31.40 -1.08
CA ILE A 195 -6.22 32.83 -0.76
C ILE A 195 -7.59 33.30 -1.23
N ALA A 196 -8.65 32.79 -0.60
CA ALA A 196 -10.00 33.26 -0.90
C ALA A 196 -10.33 34.57 -0.19
N ASN A 197 -9.65 34.87 0.92
CA ASN A 197 -9.85 36.11 1.68
C ASN A 197 -8.53 36.54 2.37
N GLU A 198 -8.50 37.79 2.89
CA GLU A 198 -7.36 38.37 3.61
C GLU A 198 -7.04 37.68 4.94
N GLU A 199 -7.84 36.66 5.34
CA GLU A 199 -7.69 35.91 6.58
C GLU A 199 -6.86 34.63 6.44
N MET A 200 -6.39 34.30 5.20
CA MET A 200 -5.59 33.10 4.97
C MET A 200 -4.12 33.46 4.74
N GLU A 201 -3.28 33.13 5.71
CA GLU A 201 -1.84 33.32 5.64
C GLU A 201 -1.14 31.97 5.92
N PRO A 202 -0.74 31.22 4.89
CA PRO A 202 -0.05 29.94 5.08
C PRO A 202 1.22 30.09 5.92
N CYS A 203 1.47 29.12 6.80
CA CYS A 203 2.62 29.07 7.69
C CYS A 203 3.91 28.85 6.91
N ASP A 204 4.86 29.79 7.03
CA ASP A 204 6.12 29.85 6.27
C ASP A 204 7.13 28.74 6.56
N CYS A 205 6.84 27.88 7.51
CA CYS A 205 7.75 26.83 7.96
C CYS A 205 7.11 25.44 8.04
N CYS A 206 5.96 25.25 7.42
CA CYS A 206 5.23 24.01 7.50
C CYS A 206 4.96 23.48 6.08
N GLN A 207 5.42 22.26 5.79
CA GLN A 207 5.24 21.65 4.49
C GLN A 207 3.74 21.56 4.13
N PRO A 208 3.31 21.98 2.93
CA PRO A 208 2.01 21.59 2.39
C PRO A 208 2.04 20.15 1.91
N ASP A 209 0.86 19.58 1.62
CA ASP A 209 0.75 18.27 1.00
C ASP A 209 -0.32 18.28 -0.10
N LEU A 210 -0.24 17.35 -1.07
CA LEU A 210 -1.21 17.21 -2.14
C LEU A 210 -1.54 15.74 -2.42
N VAL A 211 -2.83 15.49 -2.70
CA VAL A 211 -3.34 14.17 -3.08
C VAL A 211 -4.46 14.30 -4.11
N PHE A 212 -4.75 13.22 -4.83
CA PHE A 212 -5.79 13.17 -5.85
C PHE A 212 -6.92 12.23 -5.45
N GLY A 213 -8.16 12.66 -5.66
CA GLY A 213 -9.32 11.76 -5.64
C GLY A 213 -9.40 10.95 -6.93
N GLY A 214 -10.01 9.76 -6.88
CA GLY A 214 -10.22 8.91 -8.05
C GLY A 214 -11.02 9.57 -9.19
N ASN A 215 -11.78 10.63 -8.89
CA ASN A 215 -12.47 11.46 -9.86
C ASN A 215 -11.60 12.58 -10.50
N GLY A 216 -10.30 12.60 -10.20
CA GLY A 216 -9.36 13.60 -10.69
C GLY A 216 -9.31 14.92 -9.92
N ASP A 217 -10.11 15.09 -8.86
CA ASP A 217 -10.04 16.29 -8.02
C ASP A 217 -8.71 16.34 -7.27
N LEU A 218 -8.10 17.53 -7.25
CA LEU A 218 -6.88 17.79 -6.48
C LEU A 218 -7.24 18.35 -5.10
N TYR A 219 -6.60 17.82 -4.07
CA TYR A 219 -6.72 18.28 -2.68
C TYR A 219 -5.35 18.71 -2.18
N ILE A 220 -5.28 19.93 -1.61
CA ILE A 220 -4.05 20.52 -1.07
C ILE A 220 -4.29 20.87 0.40
N GLY A 221 -3.48 20.27 1.27
CA GLY A 221 -3.46 20.57 2.70
C GLY A 221 -2.33 21.53 3.05
N TYR A 222 -2.59 22.48 3.92
CA TYR A 222 -1.56 23.38 4.46
C TYR A 222 -1.91 23.86 5.88
N ARG A 223 -0.90 24.29 6.59
CA ARG A 223 -1.05 24.94 7.90
C ARG A 223 -1.13 26.45 7.72
N ASN A 224 -2.08 27.10 8.38
CA ASN A 224 -2.24 28.55 8.36
C ASN A 224 -1.55 29.21 9.54
N ASN A 225 -1.34 30.54 9.53
CA ASN A 225 -0.75 31.30 10.61
C ASN A 225 -1.36 32.70 10.68
N ILE A 226 -2.54 32.84 11.27
CA ILE A 226 -3.16 34.16 11.51
C ILE A 226 -3.02 34.52 12.98
N SER A 227 -2.27 35.54 13.28
CA SER A 227 -2.07 36.01 14.68
C SER A 227 -1.59 34.90 15.62
N ASN A 228 -0.70 34.02 15.15
CA ASN A 228 -0.20 32.82 15.83
C ASN A 228 -1.21 31.68 16.01
N LEU A 229 -2.43 31.77 15.49
CA LEU A 229 -3.35 30.64 15.35
C LEU A 229 -2.92 29.83 14.13
N ARG A 230 -2.53 28.57 14.37
CA ARG A 230 -1.87 27.70 13.38
C ARG A 230 -2.70 26.46 13.07
N THR A 231 -3.94 26.66 12.66
CA THR A 231 -4.86 25.59 12.22
C THR A 231 -4.50 25.06 10.83
N HIS A 232 -4.97 23.84 10.52
CA HIS A 232 -4.75 23.19 9.24
C HIS A 232 -5.99 23.33 8.37
N TYR A 233 -5.78 23.56 7.07
CA TYR A 233 -6.83 23.74 6.07
C TYR A 233 -6.62 22.83 4.87
N LEU A 234 -7.73 22.43 4.25
CA LEU A 234 -7.80 21.70 3.00
C LEU A 234 -8.46 22.58 1.93
N VAL A 235 -7.85 22.61 0.75
CA VAL A 235 -8.42 23.27 -0.44
C VAL A 235 -8.62 22.23 -1.52
N ARG A 236 -9.78 22.22 -2.15
CA ARG A 236 -10.12 21.36 -3.29
C ARG A 236 -10.07 22.17 -4.59
N LYS A 237 -9.46 21.60 -5.64
CA LYS A 237 -9.59 22.03 -7.03
C LYS A 237 -10.33 20.93 -7.77
N PRO A 238 -11.62 21.13 -8.11
CA PRO A 238 -12.37 20.11 -8.86
C PRO A 238 -11.70 19.84 -10.21
N TYR A 239 -11.75 18.60 -10.65
CA TYR A 239 -11.23 18.20 -11.96
C TYR A 239 -11.78 19.08 -13.08
N LEU A 240 -10.93 19.48 -14.00
CA LEU A 240 -11.21 20.44 -15.09
C LEU A 240 -11.65 21.85 -14.64
N SER A 241 -11.67 22.17 -13.36
CA SER A 241 -11.93 23.53 -12.87
C SER A 241 -10.69 24.40 -12.96
N GLU A 242 -10.86 25.66 -13.39
CA GLU A 242 -9.79 26.66 -13.33
C GLU A 242 -9.57 27.18 -11.89
N ASN A 243 -10.55 27.03 -11.00
CA ASN A 243 -10.57 27.67 -9.70
C ASN A 243 -10.53 26.66 -8.54
N PHE A 244 -9.80 27.03 -7.49
CA PHE A 244 -9.87 26.39 -6.18
C PHE A 244 -11.18 26.75 -5.48
N GLN A 245 -11.69 25.81 -4.65
CA GLN A 245 -12.82 26.05 -3.76
C GLN A 245 -12.35 26.74 -2.48
N GLU A 246 -13.32 27.22 -1.67
CA GLU A 246 -13.04 27.81 -0.36
C GLU A 246 -12.34 26.80 0.53
N PRO A 247 -11.35 27.23 1.34
CA PRO A 247 -10.67 26.38 2.29
C PRO A 247 -11.61 25.80 3.35
N VAL A 248 -11.42 24.53 3.70
CA VAL A 248 -12.12 23.84 4.77
C VAL A 248 -11.13 23.57 5.91
N GLU A 249 -11.52 23.87 7.14
CA GLU A 249 -10.69 23.56 8.31
C GLU A 249 -10.60 22.05 8.54
N ILE A 250 -9.37 21.51 8.65
CA ILE A 250 -9.10 20.10 8.95
C ILE A 250 -9.12 19.86 10.45
N SER A 251 -8.33 20.66 11.19
CA SER A 251 -8.16 20.48 12.62
C SER A 251 -9.22 21.26 13.39
N ASN A 252 -10.05 20.56 14.13
CA ASN A 252 -11.00 21.16 15.07
C ASN A 252 -10.36 21.46 16.45
N ILE A 253 -9.03 21.60 16.49
CA ILE A 253 -8.24 21.90 17.69
C ILE A 253 -7.50 23.21 17.45
N SER A 254 -7.70 24.18 18.36
CA SER A 254 -6.96 25.45 18.31
C SER A 254 -5.49 25.22 18.68
N ASP A 255 -4.58 25.70 17.84
CA ASP A 255 -3.13 25.65 18.07
C ASP A 255 -2.54 27.06 18.03
N ILE A 256 -2.33 27.68 19.20
CA ILE A 256 -1.84 29.05 19.32
C ILE A 256 -0.39 29.03 19.83
N VAL A 257 0.56 29.20 18.92
CA VAL A 257 1.99 29.19 19.23
C VAL A 257 2.74 30.29 18.48
N SER A 258 3.66 30.99 19.18
CA SER A 258 4.46 32.10 18.63
C SER A 258 5.77 31.66 17.95
N TYR A 259 6.06 30.35 17.93
CA TYR A 259 7.24 29.79 17.28
C TYR A 259 6.82 28.98 16.03
N CYS A 260 7.82 28.62 15.21
CA CYS A 260 7.61 27.81 14.04
C CYS A 260 7.49 26.32 14.43
N PRO A 261 6.36 25.64 14.17
CA PRO A 261 6.19 24.24 14.49
C PRO A 261 6.96 23.31 13.56
N SER A 262 7.28 23.75 12.36
CA SER A 262 7.97 22.98 11.30
C SER A 262 7.27 21.66 10.92
N SER A 263 5.97 21.53 11.16
CA SER A 263 5.17 20.35 10.90
C SER A 263 3.90 20.74 10.16
N GLY A 264 3.81 20.33 8.91
CA GLY A 264 2.62 20.48 8.07
C GLY A 264 1.68 19.27 8.17
N PRO A 265 0.53 19.31 7.50
CA PRO A 265 -0.36 18.17 7.39
C PRO A 265 0.25 17.10 6.48
N SER A 266 -0.16 15.86 6.68
CA SER A 266 0.02 14.73 5.75
C SER A 266 -1.35 14.22 5.32
N LEU A 267 -1.55 13.99 4.04
CA LEU A 267 -2.82 13.62 3.44
C LEU A 267 -2.74 12.24 2.78
N SER A 268 -3.83 11.50 2.82
CA SER A 268 -4.00 10.28 2.05
C SER A 268 -5.45 10.11 1.64
N ILE A 269 -5.69 9.64 0.41
CA ILE A 269 -7.04 9.37 -0.11
C ILE A 269 -7.14 7.90 -0.51
N GLU A 270 -8.27 7.31 -0.13
CA GLU A 270 -8.71 6.03 -0.66
C GLU A 270 -10.22 6.08 -0.88
N ASN A 271 -10.66 5.60 -2.05
CA ASN A 271 -12.07 5.59 -2.44
C ASN A 271 -12.73 6.98 -2.25
N ASN A 272 -13.73 7.08 -1.39
CA ASN A 272 -14.47 8.34 -1.11
C ASN A 272 -14.05 9.02 0.19
N PHE A 273 -12.88 8.70 0.75
CA PHE A 273 -12.41 9.27 2.01
C PHE A 273 -11.02 9.88 1.87
N ILE A 274 -10.81 10.98 2.61
CA ILE A 274 -9.51 11.61 2.82
C ILE A 274 -9.16 11.54 4.31
N ALA A 275 -7.96 11.05 4.61
CA ALA A 275 -7.37 11.07 5.94
C ALA A 275 -6.34 12.19 6.04
N CYS A 276 -6.19 12.76 7.23
CA CYS A 276 -5.19 13.77 7.54
C CYS A 276 -4.49 13.45 8.86
N GLY A 277 -3.15 13.47 8.83
CA GLY A 277 -2.29 13.50 10.01
C GLY A 277 -1.76 14.91 10.25
N PHE A 278 -1.78 15.40 11.47
CA PHE A 278 -1.31 16.73 11.81
C PHE A 278 -0.81 16.85 13.25
N HIS A 279 0.02 17.85 13.49
CA HIS A 279 0.62 18.13 14.80
C HIS A 279 -0.01 19.36 15.45
N VAL A 280 -0.40 19.25 16.73
CA VAL A 280 -0.86 20.34 17.57
C VAL A 280 0.28 20.74 18.52
N SER A 281 0.92 21.86 18.22
CA SER A 281 2.17 22.27 18.88
C SER A 281 1.99 22.72 20.32
N GLN A 282 0.82 23.28 20.67
CA GLN A 282 0.49 23.68 22.02
C GLN A 282 0.42 22.49 22.98
N GLU A 283 0.05 21.32 22.46
CA GLU A 283 -0.08 20.08 23.21
C GLU A 283 1.13 19.16 23.02
N ASN A 284 1.98 19.42 22.02
CA ASN A 284 3.08 18.57 21.56
C ASN A 284 2.61 17.17 21.14
N ASN A 285 1.41 17.05 20.57
CA ASN A 285 0.80 15.80 20.18
C ASN A 285 0.51 15.76 18.68
N SER A 286 0.54 14.57 18.13
CA SER A 286 0.10 14.26 16.76
C SER A 286 -1.32 13.66 16.76
N TYR A 287 -2.08 14.04 15.76
CA TYR A 287 -3.49 13.68 15.62
C TYR A 287 -3.78 13.16 14.22
N VAL A 288 -4.83 12.36 14.13
CA VAL A 288 -5.42 11.92 12.86
C VAL A 288 -6.92 12.20 12.85
N ASN A 289 -7.45 12.51 11.69
CA ASN A 289 -8.88 12.55 11.40
C ASN A 289 -9.15 12.24 9.92
N TYR A 290 -10.40 12.21 9.53
CA TYR A 290 -10.81 11.93 8.16
C TYR A 290 -12.12 12.62 7.80
N ALA A 291 -12.38 12.75 6.51
CA ALA A 291 -13.65 13.23 5.96
C ALA A 291 -14.07 12.43 4.74
N SER A 292 -15.38 12.39 4.45
CA SER A 292 -15.87 11.96 3.14
C SER A 292 -15.60 13.06 2.11
N LEU A 293 -15.11 12.69 0.92
CA LEU A 293 -14.88 13.62 -0.20
C LEU A 293 -16.15 14.33 -0.68
N ASN A 294 -17.32 13.78 -0.34
CA ASN A 294 -18.61 14.38 -0.70
C ASN A 294 -19.00 15.58 0.18
N SER A 295 -18.62 15.58 1.46
CA SER A 295 -18.98 16.64 2.41
C SER A 295 -17.80 17.49 2.85
N LEU A 296 -16.61 16.91 2.92
CA LEU A 296 -15.40 17.49 3.52
C LEU A 296 -15.60 17.95 4.97
N GLU A 297 -16.55 17.32 5.67
CA GLU A 297 -16.72 17.50 7.11
C GLU A 297 -15.80 16.53 7.85
N PHE A 298 -14.75 17.05 8.47
CA PHE A 298 -13.76 16.23 9.17
C PHE A 298 -14.31 15.68 10.49
N SER A 299 -14.01 14.42 10.78
CA SER A 299 -14.28 13.78 12.07
C SER A 299 -13.56 14.50 13.21
N LEU A 300 -13.92 14.18 14.45
CA LEU A 300 -13.11 14.62 15.59
C LEU A 300 -11.71 14.04 15.47
N ALA A 301 -10.72 14.87 15.80
CA ALA A 301 -9.33 14.45 15.77
C ALA A 301 -9.03 13.47 16.92
N VAL A 302 -8.31 12.40 16.58
CA VAL A 302 -7.88 11.36 17.52
C VAL A 302 -6.38 11.47 17.72
N ASN A 303 -5.94 11.55 18.99
CA ASN A 303 -4.52 11.55 19.34
C ASN A 303 -3.92 10.18 18.99
N VAL A 304 -2.82 10.15 18.24
CA VAL A 304 -2.15 8.90 17.83
C VAL A 304 -1.50 8.14 18.99
N ASN A 305 -1.20 8.86 20.09
CA ASN A 305 -0.79 8.27 21.35
C ASN A 305 -1.37 9.07 22.52
N PRO A 306 -2.49 8.63 23.12
CA PRO A 306 -3.14 9.32 24.23
C PRO A 306 -2.36 9.23 25.55
N GLY A 307 -1.19 8.60 25.58
CA GLY A 307 -0.29 8.57 26.74
C GLY A 307 0.33 9.95 27.06
N SER A 308 1.15 10.00 28.09
CA SER A 308 1.83 11.22 28.53
C SER A 308 3.19 11.45 27.86
N ALA A 309 3.29 11.21 26.56
CA ALA A 309 4.54 11.40 25.83
C ALA A 309 4.94 12.90 25.81
N PRO A 310 6.21 13.22 26.04
CA PRO A 310 6.65 14.62 26.14
C PRO A 310 6.61 15.36 24.80
N GLN A 311 6.70 14.66 23.67
CA GLN A 311 6.65 15.27 22.34
C GLN A 311 6.40 14.23 21.25
N GLN A 312 5.43 14.50 20.39
CA GLN A 312 5.15 13.77 19.14
C GLN A 312 5.20 14.78 18.01
N ASN A 313 5.76 14.41 16.86
CA ASN A 313 5.85 15.33 15.73
C ASN A 313 5.94 14.61 14.39
N PHE A 314 5.70 15.34 13.31
CA PHE A 314 5.83 14.89 11.92
C PHE A 314 5.02 13.63 11.60
N PRO A 315 3.69 13.61 11.87
CA PRO A 315 2.86 12.49 11.50
C PRO A 315 2.77 12.37 9.97
N VAL A 316 2.87 11.13 9.49
CA VAL A 316 2.66 10.75 8.09
C VAL A 316 1.57 9.70 8.05
N VAL A 317 0.58 9.86 7.17
CA VAL A 317 -0.57 8.96 7.07
C VAL A 317 -0.68 8.28 5.72
N VAL A 318 -1.15 7.04 5.75
CA VAL A 318 -1.65 6.28 4.60
C VAL A 318 -3.04 5.78 4.94
N LEU A 319 -4.03 6.09 4.11
CA LEU A 319 -5.37 5.52 4.21
C LEU A 319 -5.46 4.34 3.25
N LYS A 320 -5.69 3.16 3.77
CA LYS A 320 -5.84 1.95 2.98
C LYS A 320 -6.80 0.98 3.66
N GLU A 321 -7.66 0.30 2.88
CA GLU A 321 -8.64 -0.68 3.37
C GLU A 321 -9.53 -0.15 4.51
N SER A 322 -9.90 1.14 4.44
CA SER A 322 -10.65 1.85 5.49
C SER A 322 -9.89 2.00 6.82
N VAL A 323 -8.58 1.84 6.83
CA VAL A 323 -7.69 2.03 7.98
C VAL A 323 -6.74 3.20 7.72
N ILE A 324 -6.62 4.11 8.67
CA ILE A 324 -5.61 5.16 8.69
C ILE A 324 -4.38 4.61 9.39
N HIS A 325 -3.33 4.35 8.63
CA HIS A 325 -2.01 3.98 9.12
C HIS A 325 -1.20 5.24 9.36
N THR A 326 -0.59 5.37 10.52
CA THR A 326 0.13 6.60 10.91
C THR A 326 1.48 6.26 11.49
N VAL A 327 2.53 6.93 11.03
CA VAL A 327 3.85 6.93 11.66
C VAL A 327 4.21 8.33 12.12
N TRP A 328 4.99 8.47 13.20
CA TRP A 328 5.44 9.76 13.73
C TRP A 328 6.76 9.63 14.46
N MET A 329 7.42 10.78 14.68
CA MET A 329 8.54 10.89 15.61
C MET A 329 8.01 11.05 17.02
N ASP A 330 8.51 10.25 17.96
CA ASP A 330 8.11 10.26 19.37
C ASP A 330 9.34 10.36 20.28
N TYR A 331 9.27 11.17 21.30
CA TYR A 331 10.39 11.44 22.21
C TYR A 331 10.14 10.91 23.63
N ARG A 332 9.18 9.98 23.79
CA ARG A 332 8.80 9.45 25.12
C ARG A 332 9.95 8.78 25.87
N ASP A 333 10.91 8.22 25.15
CA ASP A 333 12.06 7.50 25.70
C ASP A 333 13.34 8.37 25.77
N GLY A 334 13.21 9.69 25.51
CA GLY A 334 14.27 10.70 25.65
C GLY A 334 14.97 11.08 24.34
N ASN A 335 15.07 10.16 23.37
CA ASN A 335 15.48 10.42 21.98
C ASN A 335 14.29 10.27 21.04
N SER A 336 14.41 10.70 19.79
CA SER A 336 13.36 10.47 18.83
C SER A 336 13.40 9.03 18.31
N ASP A 337 12.28 8.35 18.44
CA ASP A 337 11.99 7.04 17.87
C ASP A 337 10.86 7.16 16.84
N ILE A 338 10.73 6.17 15.97
CA ILE A 338 9.63 6.07 15.00
C ILE A 338 8.58 5.13 15.56
N TYR A 339 7.36 5.65 15.70
CA TYR A 339 6.20 4.91 16.17
C TYR A 339 5.15 4.79 15.09
N TYR A 340 4.33 3.77 15.20
CA TYR A 340 3.18 3.48 14.34
C TYR A 340 1.94 3.25 15.18
N ALA A 341 0.77 3.62 14.63
CA ALA A 341 -0.55 3.18 15.09
C ALA A 341 -1.54 3.18 13.92
N ALA A 342 -2.62 2.44 14.09
CA ALA A 342 -3.70 2.33 13.12
C ALA A 342 -5.04 2.83 13.71
N MET A 343 -5.92 3.38 12.85
CA MET A 343 -7.28 3.79 13.21
C MET A 343 -8.25 3.41 12.10
N GLU A 344 -9.25 2.59 12.37
CA GLU A 344 -10.34 2.34 11.42
C GLU A 344 -11.20 3.59 11.22
N LEU A 345 -11.74 3.77 10.00
CA LEU A 345 -12.75 4.80 9.76
C LEU A 345 -13.98 4.53 10.64
N GLY A 346 -14.40 5.54 11.41
CA GLY A 346 -15.48 5.40 12.40
C GLY A 346 -15.01 5.11 13.82
N ALA A 347 -13.75 4.74 14.03
CA ALA A 347 -13.18 4.57 15.37
C ALA A 347 -12.93 5.92 16.06
N THR A 348 -12.85 5.89 17.39
CA THR A 348 -12.57 7.04 18.26
C THR A 348 -11.23 6.92 18.99
N GLU A 349 -10.49 5.87 18.71
CA GLU A 349 -9.17 5.59 19.29
C GLU A 349 -8.30 4.84 18.26
N VAL A 350 -6.99 4.95 18.43
CA VAL A 350 -6.01 4.18 17.66
C VAL A 350 -5.76 2.82 18.30
N VAL A 351 -5.32 1.87 17.49
CA VAL A 351 -4.93 0.51 17.90
C VAL A 351 -3.57 0.15 17.31
N ASN A 352 -2.99 -0.97 17.73
CA ASN A 352 -1.72 -1.51 17.21
C ASN A 352 -0.55 -0.52 17.33
N GLU A 353 -0.49 0.23 18.45
CA GLU A 353 0.65 1.11 18.68
C GLU A 353 1.93 0.28 18.87
N GLN A 354 2.96 0.59 18.09
CA GLN A 354 4.25 -0.08 18.17
C GLN A 354 5.41 0.87 17.84
N LYS A 355 6.57 0.62 18.44
CA LYS A 355 7.85 1.21 18.04
C LYS A 355 8.37 0.45 16.82
N ILE A 356 8.72 1.17 15.73
CA ILE A 356 9.20 0.55 14.49
C ILE A 356 10.70 0.28 14.55
N ASN A 357 11.51 1.24 15.00
CA ASN A 357 12.96 1.04 15.08
C ASN A 357 13.31 0.02 16.18
N ASP A 358 14.15 -0.95 15.83
CA ASP A 358 14.45 -2.16 16.62
C ASP A 358 15.73 -2.05 17.47
N ASP A 359 16.32 -0.87 17.59
CA ASP A 359 17.50 -0.65 18.42
C ASP A 359 17.17 -0.80 19.93
N PRO A 360 18.17 -1.15 20.76
CA PRO A 360 17.94 -1.41 22.18
C PRO A 360 17.29 -0.24 22.93
N GLU A 361 16.42 -0.56 23.89
CA GLU A 361 15.87 0.44 24.82
C GLU A 361 16.99 1.28 25.45
N ASN A 362 16.77 2.57 25.59
CA ASN A 362 17.73 3.55 26.10
C ASN A 362 19.00 3.72 25.25
N SER A 363 18.98 3.37 23.97
CA SER A 363 20.01 3.77 23.03
C SER A 363 20.07 5.30 22.97
N ASN A 364 21.24 5.85 22.61
CA ASN A 364 21.37 7.30 22.33
C ASN A 364 21.18 7.62 20.85
N HIS A 365 20.58 6.68 20.10
CA HIS A 365 20.34 6.85 18.68
C HIS A 365 19.15 7.79 18.43
N VAL A 366 19.14 8.40 17.26
CA VAL A 366 18.14 9.40 16.88
C VAL A 366 17.57 9.01 15.52
N HIS A 367 16.26 8.86 15.47
CA HIS A 367 15.48 8.47 14.29
C HIS A 367 14.65 9.64 13.82
N LYS A 368 14.71 9.97 12.52
CA LYS A 368 14.10 11.19 11.96
C LYS A 368 13.52 10.95 10.58
N ASP A 369 12.74 11.93 10.15
CA ASP A 369 12.21 12.03 8.79
C ASP A 369 11.42 10.78 8.36
N PRO A 370 10.42 10.31 9.18
CA PRO A 370 9.64 9.16 8.80
C PRO A 370 8.86 9.40 7.51
N PHE A 371 8.83 8.40 6.66
CA PHE A 371 7.99 8.37 5.47
C PHE A 371 7.30 7.01 5.37
N LEU A 372 6.00 7.00 5.08
CA LEU A 372 5.17 5.81 5.01
C LEU A 372 4.53 5.71 3.63
N ILE A 373 4.55 4.54 3.04
CA ILE A 373 3.90 4.23 1.77
C ILE A 373 3.32 2.82 1.79
N TRP A 374 2.31 2.60 0.98
CA TRP A 374 1.65 1.31 0.80
C TRP A 374 1.92 0.73 -0.59
N ASN A 375 2.16 -0.58 -0.67
CA ASN A 375 2.17 -1.36 -1.89
C ASN A 375 1.81 -2.82 -1.59
N ASP A 376 0.99 -3.44 -2.43
CA ASP A 376 0.65 -4.88 -2.41
C ASP A 376 0.38 -5.46 -1.02
N ASN A 377 -0.55 -4.87 -0.28
CA ASN A 377 -0.95 -5.25 1.08
C ASN A 377 0.11 -5.00 2.18
N ASN A 378 1.21 -4.31 1.86
CA ASN A 378 2.28 -4.02 2.80
C ASN A 378 2.49 -2.53 3.02
N LEU A 379 2.84 -2.18 4.26
CA LEU A 379 3.33 -0.86 4.62
C LEU A 379 4.87 -0.88 4.58
N TYR A 380 5.44 0.18 4.05
CA TYR A 380 6.89 0.42 4.03
C TYR A 380 7.14 1.73 4.76
N CYS A 381 7.89 1.67 5.85
CA CYS A 381 8.31 2.84 6.61
C CYS A 381 9.80 3.07 6.40
N PHE A 382 10.17 4.29 6.02
CA PHE A 382 11.55 4.74 5.80
C PHE A 382 11.89 5.82 6.80
N TRP A 383 13.15 5.86 7.26
CA TRP A 383 13.63 6.94 8.14
C TRP A 383 15.14 7.14 8.05
N SER A 384 15.61 8.25 8.59
CA SER A 384 17.02 8.56 8.80
C SER A 384 17.43 8.14 10.21
N ASP A 385 18.48 7.34 10.36
CA ASP A 385 18.90 6.67 11.60
C ASP A 385 20.40 6.82 11.82
N ASN A 386 20.83 7.20 13.01
CA ASN A 386 22.25 7.41 13.32
C ASN A 386 22.89 6.29 14.16
N ARG A 387 22.25 5.11 14.24
CA ARG A 387 22.79 3.96 15.02
C ARG A 387 24.16 3.48 14.54
N THR A 388 24.54 3.77 13.31
CA THR A 388 25.85 3.44 12.72
C THR A 388 26.88 4.56 12.87
N GLY A 389 26.55 5.68 13.54
CA GLY A 389 27.39 6.86 13.74
C GLY A 389 26.97 8.05 12.88
N ASP A 390 27.01 7.94 11.56
CA ASP A 390 26.39 8.87 10.62
C ASP A 390 24.91 8.51 10.40
N TYR A 391 24.08 9.48 9.99
CA TYR A 391 22.71 9.15 9.56
C TYR A 391 22.75 8.30 8.28
N GLN A 392 22.12 7.14 8.34
CA GLN A 392 21.88 6.26 7.21
C GLN A 392 20.38 6.05 7.03
N LEU A 393 19.96 5.61 5.85
CA LEU A 393 18.56 5.26 5.61
C LEU A 393 18.27 3.85 6.08
N PHE A 394 17.19 3.72 6.81
CA PHE A 394 16.62 2.45 7.25
C PHE A 394 15.19 2.31 6.76
N MET A 395 14.76 1.08 6.64
CA MET A 395 13.41 0.68 6.28
C MET A 395 12.95 -0.45 7.18
N ALA A 396 11.66 -0.47 7.46
CA ALA A 396 10.92 -1.64 7.94
C ALA A 396 9.64 -1.79 7.11
N THR A 397 9.20 -3.01 6.94
CA THR A 397 7.97 -3.32 6.21
C THR A 397 7.12 -4.30 7.01
N THR A 398 5.81 -4.27 6.78
CA THR A 398 4.89 -5.26 7.35
C THR A 398 4.94 -6.61 6.62
N SER A 399 5.66 -6.70 5.49
CA SER A 399 5.85 -7.96 4.74
C SER A 399 6.80 -8.96 5.42
N GLY A 400 7.61 -8.51 6.40
CA GLY A 400 8.68 -9.32 7.00
C GLY A 400 8.27 -10.35 8.04
N ASP A 401 7.06 -10.26 8.60
CA ASP A 401 6.60 -11.13 9.71
C ASP A 401 5.09 -11.43 9.65
N GLN A 402 4.53 -11.52 8.45
CA GLN A 402 3.15 -12.03 8.35
C GLN A 402 3.16 -13.54 8.62
N SER A 403 3.10 -13.94 9.89
CA SER A 403 2.77 -15.30 10.22
C SER A 403 1.24 -15.45 10.19
N ALA A 404 0.74 -16.23 9.25
CA ALA A 404 -0.63 -16.71 9.29
C ALA A 404 -0.69 -17.98 10.13
N THR A 405 -1.84 -18.18 10.74
CA THR A 405 -2.12 -19.40 11.49
C THR A 405 -3.35 -20.09 10.88
N ILE A 406 -3.18 -21.32 10.41
CA ILE A 406 -4.24 -22.11 9.77
C ILE A 406 -4.51 -23.34 10.61
N THR A 407 -5.78 -23.56 10.93
CA THR A 407 -6.24 -24.80 11.57
C THR A 407 -6.66 -25.79 10.48
N VAL A 408 -6.06 -26.95 10.49
CA VAL A 408 -6.36 -28.07 9.58
C VAL A 408 -7.03 -29.17 10.39
N ASP A 409 -8.29 -29.46 10.05
CA ASP A 409 -9.06 -30.53 10.62
C ASP A 409 -8.74 -31.87 9.93
N TYR A 410 -8.75 -32.97 10.68
CA TYR A 410 -8.55 -34.31 10.11
C TYR A 410 -9.50 -35.34 10.74
N PHE A 411 -9.80 -36.36 9.96
CA PHE A 411 -10.62 -37.49 10.36
C PHE A 411 -9.76 -38.66 10.84
N GLN A 412 -10.37 -39.62 11.54
CA GLN A 412 -9.75 -40.91 11.79
C GLN A 412 -9.46 -41.64 10.46
N ASP A 413 -8.33 -42.36 10.39
CA ASP A 413 -7.77 -43.02 9.22
C ASP A 413 -7.16 -42.06 8.19
N TRP A 414 -7.31 -42.31 6.91
CA TRP A 414 -6.64 -41.60 5.83
C TRP A 414 -7.28 -40.24 5.52
N ASN A 415 -6.43 -39.23 5.36
CA ASN A 415 -6.80 -37.86 4.95
C ASN A 415 -5.92 -37.38 3.80
N LEU A 416 -6.45 -36.50 2.96
CA LEU A 416 -5.66 -35.72 2.01
C LEU A 416 -5.27 -34.40 2.67
N VAL A 417 -3.97 -34.18 2.84
CA VAL A 417 -3.42 -32.98 3.49
C VAL A 417 -2.46 -32.22 2.57
N GLY A 418 -2.20 -30.97 2.86
CA GLY A 418 -1.23 -30.14 2.16
C GLY A 418 -0.56 -29.13 3.08
N LEU A 419 0.43 -28.40 2.57
CA LEU A 419 1.16 -27.36 3.29
C LEU A 419 0.73 -25.98 2.77
N PRO A 420 -0.13 -25.22 3.51
CA PRO A 420 -0.71 -23.97 3.04
C PRO A 420 0.13 -22.73 3.34
N LEU A 421 1.25 -22.88 4.05
CA LEU A 421 2.12 -21.81 4.54
C LEU A 421 3.59 -22.15 4.30
N GLU A 422 4.45 -21.15 4.19
CA GLU A 422 5.89 -21.34 4.32
C GLU A 422 6.27 -21.50 5.79
N VAL A 423 6.96 -22.58 6.13
CA VAL A 423 7.30 -22.95 7.52
C VAL A 423 8.79 -23.27 7.63
N GLU A 424 9.40 -23.02 8.79
CA GLU A 424 10.80 -23.38 9.03
C GLU A 424 11.02 -24.90 9.08
N ASP A 425 10.09 -25.66 9.67
CA ASP A 425 10.12 -27.12 9.75
C ASP A 425 8.89 -27.73 9.06
N ALA A 426 9.07 -28.17 7.83
CA ALA A 426 8.04 -28.82 7.03
C ALA A 426 7.90 -30.34 7.30
N SER A 427 8.56 -30.88 8.33
CA SER A 427 8.40 -32.29 8.70
C SER A 427 6.96 -32.55 9.16
N TYR A 428 6.37 -33.64 8.66
CA TYR A 428 4.98 -33.96 9.00
C TYR A 428 4.77 -34.22 10.51
N ASN A 429 5.80 -34.71 11.21
CA ASN A 429 5.74 -34.93 12.65
C ASN A 429 5.66 -33.62 13.46
N SER A 430 6.25 -32.55 12.94
CA SER A 430 6.14 -31.19 13.55
C SER A 430 4.78 -30.56 13.21
N LEU A 431 4.33 -30.68 11.97
CA LEU A 431 3.08 -30.06 11.49
C LEU A 431 1.83 -30.82 11.96
N PHE A 432 1.90 -32.15 12.03
CA PHE A 432 0.81 -33.05 12.40
C PHE A 432 1.28 -34.05 13.47
N PRO A 433 1.49 -33.62 14.72
CA PRO A 433 2.10 -34.45 15.78
C PRO A 433 1.28 -35.70 16.16
N GLU A 434 -0.02 -35.70 15.86
CA GLU A 434 -0.93 -36.84 16.13
C GLU A 434 -1.03 -37.82 14.95
N ALA A 435 -0.27 -37.59 13.87
CA ALA A 435 -0.25 -38.49 12.72
C ALA A 435 0.45 -39.82 13.06
N ILE A 436 0.05 -40.86 12.36
CA ILE A 436 0.69 -42.20 12.50
C ILE A 436 2.04 -42.19 11.80
N ASP A 437 3.09 -42.56 12.51
CA ASP A 437 4.45 -42.61 11.97
C ASP A 437 4.56 -43.46 10.70
N GLY A 438 5.27 -42.90 9.69
CA GLY A 438 5.55 -43.58 8.44
C GLY A 438 4.32 -43.72 7.51
N THR A 439 3.37 -42.77 7.62
CA THR A 439 2.15 -42.78 6.78
C THR A 439 1.98 -41.55 5.89
N LEU A 440 3.01 -40.72 5.72
CA LEU A 440 2.97 -39.61 4.76
C LEU A 440 3.33 -40.13 3.34
N TYR A 441 2.41 -40.08 2.40
CA TYR A 441 2.65 -40.50 1.02
C TYR A 441 2.31 -39.42 0.01
N SER A 442 3.26 -39.08 -0.85
CA SER A 442 3.03 -38.34 -2.10
C SER A 442 2.63 -39.28 -3.23
N PHE A 443 2.19 -38.68 -4.34
CA PHE A 443 1.89 -39.43 -5.58
C PHE A 443 2.69 -38.84 -6.75
N ASP A 444 3.50 -39.71 -7.40
CA ASP A 444 4.23 -39.43 -8.63
C ASP A 444 4.46 -40.80 -9.34
N ASP A 445 3.62 -41.14 -10.33
CA ASP A 445 3.53 -42.46 -10.95
C ASP A 445 3.37 -43.64 -9.94
N GLY A 446 3.04 -43.34 -8.71
CA GLY A 446 2.88 -44.26 -7.59
C GLY A 446 3.02 -43.57 -6.25
N TYR A 447 2.69 -44.28 -5.16
CA TYR A 447 2.81 -43.72 -3.82
C TYR A 447 4.25 -43.83 -3.32
N ASN A 448 4.80 -42.67 -2.91
CA ASN A 448 6.14 -42.52 -2.34
C ASN A 448 6.06 -42.12 -0.87
N LEU A 449 6.79 -42.83 0.00
CA LEU A 449 6.87 -42.50 1.42
C LEU A 449 7.73 -41.25 1.60
N GLU A 450 7.19 -40.25 2.31
CA GLU A 450 7.82 -38.97 2.52
C GLU A 450 8.01 -38.69 4.03
N THR A 451 8.83 -37.70 4.35
CA THR A 451 9.07 -37.24 5.71
C THR A 451 8.71 -35.78 5.93
N SER A 452 8.52 -35.02 4.86
CA SER A 452 8.21 -33.59 4.87
C SER A 452 7.21 -33.25 3.79
N LEU A 453 6.44 -32.19 4.00
CA LEU A 453 5.53 -31.63 2.99
C LEU A 453 6.22 -30.56 2.15
N ILE A 454 5.76 -30.40 0.93
CA ILE A 454 6.17 -29.33 -0.01
C ILE A 454 4.91 -28.59 -0.43
N GLN A 455 4.98 -27.26 -0.49
CA GLN A 455 3.89 -26.41 -0.96
C GLN A 455 3.41 -26.83 -2.34
N GLY A 456 2.10 -26.78 -2.57
CA GLY A 456 1.45 -27.18 -3.82
C GLY A 456 1.33 -28.67 -4.06
N LYS A 457 2.01 -29.52 -3.28
CA LYS A 457 1.82 -30.96 -3.30
C LYS A 457 0.81 -31.40 -2.25
N GLY A 458 -0.11 -32.28 -2.64
CA GLY A 458 -0.98 -33.00 -1.72
C GLY A 458 -0.38 -34.32 -1.26
N TYR A 459 -0.81 -34.78 -0.11
CA TYR A 459 -0.30 -35.99 0.52
C TYR A 459 -1.43 -36.80 1.16
N TRP A 460 -1.28 -38.11 1.19
CA TRP A 460 -2.00 -38.97 2.09
C TRP A 460 -1.29 -39.03 3.45
N LEU A 461 -2.07 -38.80 4.52
CA LEU A 461 -1.60 -38.91 5.91
C LEU A 461 -2.65 -39.60 6.75
N ARG A 462 -2.25 -40.42 7.72
CA ARG A 462 -3.15 -41.25 8.52
C ARG A 462 -3.14 -40.84 9.99
N PHE A 463 -4.35 -40.81 10.60
CA PHE A 463 -4.55 -40.47 12.00
C PHE A 463 -5.30 -41.57 12.75
N ASN A 464 -5.04 -41.70 14.06
CA ASN A 464 -5.74 -42.67 14.89
C ASN A 464 -7.13 -42.22 15.31
N GLU A 465 -7.32 -40.91 15.48
CA GLU A 465 -8.56 -40.29 15.95
C GLU A 465 -8.86 -39.02 15.14
N VAL A 466 -10.09 -38.51 15.23
CA VAL A 466 -10.48 -37.21 14.67
C VAL A 466 -9.85 -36.10 15.51
N GLY A 467 -9.38 -35.04 14.87
CA GLY A 467 -8.76 -33.90 15.55
C GLY A 467 -8.46 -32.75 14.60
N SER A 468 -7.63 -31.84 15.07
CA SER A 468 -7.11 -30.72 14.28
C SER A 468 -5.68 -30.40 14.69
N THR A 469 -4.94 -29.78 13.77
CA THR A 469 -3.63 -29.18 14.06
C THR A 469 -3.61 -27.73 13.62
N THR A 470 -2.72 -26.95 14.22
CA THR A 470 -2.53 -25.54 13.87
C THR A 470 -1.15 -25.36 13.28
N ILE A 471 -1.08 -24.89 12.05
CA ILE A 471 0.15 -24.61 11.32
C ILE A 471 0.33 -23.09 11.30
N THR A 472 1.50 -22.61 11.74
CA THR A 472 1.89 -21.20 11.71
C THR A 472 3.09 -21.02 10.78
N GLY A 473 3.03 -20.03 9.89
CA GLY A 473 4.08 -19.74 8.91
C GLY A 473 3.74 -18.54 8.05
N THR A 474 4.61 -18.20 7.10
CA THR A 474 4.40 -17.09 6.17
C THR A 474 3.31 -17.44 5.14
N PRO A 475 2.36 -16.53 4.86
CA PRO A 475 1.34 -16.73 3.83
C PRO A 475 1.92 -16.98 2.44
N ILE A 476 1.32 -17.91 1.71
CA ILE A 476 1.58 -18.15 0.30
C ILE A 476 0.43 -17.50 -0.48
N THR A 477 0.72 -16.42 -1.20
CA THR A 477 -0.25 -15.68 -2.02
C THR A 477 -0.25 -16.12 -3.47
N GLU A 478 0.90 -16.61 -3.96
CA GLU A 478 1.07 -17.12 -5.32
C GLU A 478 1.90 -18.40 -5.29
N LEU A 479 1.53 -19.39 -6.11
CA LEU A 479 2.25 -20.67 -6.19
C LEU A 479 2.16 -21.28 -7.59
N THR A 480 3.31 -21.61 -8.17
CA THR A 480 3.38 -22.37 -9.42
C THR A 480 3.42 -23.87 -9.12
N ILE A 481 2.49 -24.63 -9.69
CA ILE A 481 2.42 -26.09 -9.54
C ILE A 481 2.76 -26.75 -10.88
N SER A 482 3.72 -27.68 -10.87
CA SER A 482 4.02 -28.53 -12.01
C SER A 482 3.09 -29.73 -12.03
N LEU A 483 2.42 -29.99 -13.16
CA LEU A 483 1.57 -31.15 -13.38
C LEU A 483 2.25 -32.13 -14.36
N ASN A 484 2.07 -33.42 -14.10
CA ASN A 484 2.36 -34.48 -15.04
C ASN A 484 1.10 -34.85 -15.82
N GLU A 485 1.23 -35.41 -17.05
CA GLU A 485 0.09 -36.00 -17.74
C GLU A 485 -0.58 -37.07 -16.87
N GLY A 486 -1.89 -37.03 -16.72
CA GLY A 486 -2.65 -37.98 -15.89
C GLY A 486 -3.00 -37.38 -14.52
N TRP A 487 -3.07 -38.24 -13.49
CA TRP A 487 -3.48 -37.83 -12.14
C TRP A 487 -2.33 -37.21 -11.35
N ASN A 488 -2.60 -36.09 -10.72
CA ASN A 488 -1.72 -35.38 -9.81
C ASN A 488 -2.40 -35.18 -8.46
N LEU A 489 -1.60 -35.09 -7.40
CA LEU A 489 -2.07 -34.78 -6.05
C LEU A 489 -1.51 -33.44 -5.65
N ILE A 490 -2.38 -32.42 -5.59
CA ILE A 490 -2.03 -31.03 -5.30
C ILE A 490 -2.58 -30.58 -3.95
N SER A 491 -2.15 -29.40 -3.46
CA SER A 491 -2.72 -28.75 -2.29
C SER A 491 -2.99 -27.27 -2.54
N GLY A 492 -3.85 -26.69 -1.69
CA GLY A 492 -4.14 -25.26 -1.68
C GLY A 492 -3.01 -24.40 -1.11
N ILE A 493 -3.17 -23.10 -1.23
CA ILE A 493 -2.36 -22.03 -0.63
C ILE A 493 -3.07 -21.49 0.62
N THR A 494 -2.60 -20.33 1.15
CA THR A 494 -3.08 -19.78 2.43
C THR A 494 -4.57 -19.48 2.49
N ASN A 495 -5.15 -18.97 1.40
CA ASN A 495 -6.58 -18.64 1.32
C ASN A 495 -7.36 -19.69 0.52
N SER A 496 -8.62 -19.91 0.92
CA SER A 496 -9.53 -20.70 0.10
C SER A 496 -9.91 -19.95 -1.17
N PHE A 497 -10.00 -20.65 -2.30
CA PHE A 497 -10.46 -20.08 -3.56
C PHE A 497 -11.25 -21.10 -4.38
N ASN A 498 -12.12 -20.61 -5.25
CA ASN A 498 -12.85 -21.47 -6.17
C ASN A 498 -11.89 -22.01 -7.25
N PHE A 499 -11.99 -23.29 -7.61
CA PHE A 499 -11.09 -23.91 -8.58
C PHE A 499 -11.15 -23.27 -9.98
N ILE A 500 -12.23 -22.57 -10.33
CA ILE A 500 -12.33 -21.82 -11.60
C ILE A 500 -11.31 -20.69 -11.70
N HIS A 501 -10.75 -20.25 -10.56
CA HIS A 501 -9.71 -19.23 -10.50
C HIS A 501 -8.28 -19.81 -10.50
N ILE A 502 -8.12 -21.11 -10.76
CA ILE A 502 -6.80 -21.66 -11.08
C ILE A 502 -6.40 -21.13 -12.47
N HIS A 503 -5.32 -20.37 -12.53
CA HIS A 503 -4.80 -19.91 -13.81
C HIS A 503 -4.11 -21.07 -14.53
N ASP A 504 -4.73 -21.55 -15.59
CA ASP A 504 -4.30 -22.69 -16.43
C ASP A 504 -4.16 -22.22 -17.90
N PRO A 505 -3.05 -21.51 -18.24
CA PRO A 505 -2.90 -20.87 -19.54
C PRO A 505 -2.84 -21.84 -20.71
N ASP A 506 -2.47 -23.10 -20.44
CA ASP A 506 -2.35 -24.13 -21.46
C ASP A 506 -3.57 -25.08 -21.53
N GLY A 507 -4.60 -24.86 -20.71
CA GLY A 507 -5.79 -25.70 -20.64
C GLY A 507 -5.49 -27.16 -20.28
N LEU A 508 -4.60 -27.38 -19.33
CA LEU A 508 -4.13 -28.68 -18.91
C LEU A 508 -5.16 -29.45 -18.09
N ILE A 509 -5.94 -28.76 -17.29
CA ILE A 509 -6.90 -29.36 -16.35
C ILE A 509 -8.09 -29.94 -17.11
N ILE A 510 -8.34 -31.22 -16.91
CA ILE A 510 -9.53 -31.85 -17.48
C ILE A 510 -10.76 -31.49 -16.64
N PRO A 511 -11.77 -30.79 -17.18
CA PRO A 511 -12.96 -30.39 -16.43
C PRO A 511 -13.64 -31.56 -15.70
N GLY A 512 -14.15 -31.31 -14.49
CA GLY A 512 -14.82 -32.31 -13.65
C GLY A 512 -13.89 -33.38 -13.07
N THR A 513 -12.58 -33.10 -12.96
CA THR A 513 -11.61 -34.06 -12.41
C THR A 513 -10.91 -33.58 -11.14
N ILE A 514 -11.47 -32.57 -10.45
CA ILE A 514 -10.94 -32.13 -9.15
C ILE A 514 -11.72 -32.80 -8.04
N TYR A 515 -11.03 -33.59 -7.20
CA TYR A 515 -11.66 -34.37 -6.14
C TYR A 515 -10.97 -34.14 -4.79
N GLY A 516 -11.75 -33.78 -3.80
CA GLY A 516 -11.39 -33.87 -2.39
C GLY A 516 -11.71 -35.28 -1.83
N PHE A 517 -11.31 -35.51 -0.58
CA PHE A 517 -11.56 -36.79 0.11
C PHE A 517 -12.11 -36.53 1.52
N THR A 518 -13.15 -37.28 1.86
CA THR A 518 -13.76 -37.31 3.19
C THR A 518 -13.94 -38.78 3.63
N PRO A 519 -14.34 -39.08 4.86
CA PRO A 519 -14.66 -40.45 5.29
C PRO A 519 -15.76 -41.13 4.46
N ASN A 520 -16.56 -40.36 3.73
CA ASN A 520 -17.58 -40.86 2.80
C ASN A 520 -17.04 -41.21 1.39
N GLY A 521 -15.74 -40.96 1.18
CA GLY A 521 -15.07 -41.20 -0.11
C GLY A 521 -14.73 -39.92 -0.85
N TYR A 522 -14.43 -40.03 -2.14
CA TYR A 522 -14.13 -38.91 -3.02
C TYR A 522 -15.40 -38.15 -3.40
N SER A 523 -15.29 -36.85 -3.42
CA SER A 523 -16.31 -35.91 -3.92
C SER A 523 -15.67 -34.89 -4.83
N GLU A 524 -16.37 -34.46 -5.87
CA GLU A 524 -15.95 -33.34 -6.69
C GLU A 524 -15.85 -32.07 -5.80
N ALA A 525 -14.76 -31.34 -5.95
CA ALA A 525 -14.49 -30.13 -5.16
C ALA A 525 -14.71 -28.90 -6.04
N GLU A 526 -15.40 -27.91 -5.49
CA GLU A 526 -15.62 -26.59 -6.11
C GLU A 526 -14.67 -25.54 -5.51
N VAL A 527 -14.20 -25.77 -4.30
CA VAL A 527 -13.31 -24.86 -3.56
C VAL A 527 -12.07 -25.62 -3.11
N ILE A 528 -10.92 -25.01 -3.26
CA ILE A 528 -9.64 -25.47 -2.73
C ILE A 528 -9.44 -24.80 -1.37
N HIS A 529 -9.33 -25.60 -0.31
CA HIS A 529 -9.12 -25.11 1.07
C HIS A 529 -7.66 -25.24 1.49
N PRO A 530 -7.15 -24.30 2.33
CA PRO A 530 -5.81 -24.40 2.86
C PRO A 530 -5.63 -25.64 3.76
N GLY A 531 -4.48 -26.31 3.63
CA GLY A 531 -4.15 -27.49 4.42
C GLY A 531 -4.77 -28.80 3.93
N GLU A 532 -5.64 -28.76 2.94
CA GLU A 532 -6.24 -29.94 2.32
C GLU A 532 -5.53 -30.33 1.00
N GLY A 533 -5.60 -31.61 0.64
CA GLY A 533 -5.09 -32.14 -0.61
C GLY A 533 -6.21 -32.50 -1.59
N TYR A 534 -5.93 -32.37 -2.89
CA TYR A 534 -6.89 -32.59 -3.97
C TYR A 534 -6.28 -33.39 -5.11
N TRP A 535 -7.05 -34.34 -5.65
CA TRP A 535 -6.73 -34.96 -6.90
C TRP A 535 -7.16 -34.07 -8.07
N ILE A 536 -6.27 -33.94 -9.06
CA ILE A 536 -6.54 -33.25 -10.32
C ILE A 536 -5.98 -34.06 -11.48
N ARG A 537 -6.66 -34.05 -12.61
CA ARG A 537 -6.19 -34.74 -13.81
C ARG A 537 -5.80 -33.77 -14.90
N ALA A 538 -4.56 -33.91 -15.40
CA ALA A 538 -4.03 -33.08 -16.48
C ALA A 538 -4.00 -33.86 -17.81
N SER A 539 -4.27 -33.18 -18.92
CA SER A 539 -4.23 -33.71 -20.30
C SER A 539 -2.80 -33.86 -20.82
N ASN A 540 -1.89 -33.03 -20.32
CA ASN A 540 -0.46 -33.03 -20.64
C ASN A 540 0.34 -32.57 -19.42
N SER A 541 1.67 -32.71 -19.47
CA SER A 541 2.55 -32.09 -18.47
C SER A 541 2.71 -30.61 -18.74
N GLY A 542 2.75 -29.79 -17.69
CA GLY A 542 2.89 -28.32 -17.74
C GLY A 542 2.79 -27.66 -16.37
N TYR A 543 2.36 -26.41 -16.33
CA TYR A 543 2.27 -25.64 -15.10
C TYR A 543 0.90 -24.98 -14.96
N ILE A 544 0.43 -24.90 -13.73
CA ILE A 544 -0.72 -24.10 -13.32
C ILE A 544 -0.28 -23.13 -12.22
N PHE A 545 -1.04 -22.06 -12.03
CA PHE A 545 -0.74 -21.04 -11.04
C PHE A 545 -1.93 -20.88 -10.09
N LEU A 546 -1.66 -20.95 -8.79
CA LEU A 546 -2.60 -20.61 -7.74
C LEU A 546 -2.31 -19.20 -7.28
N ILE A 547 -3.31 -18.30 -7.29
CA ILE A 547 -3.18 -16.89 -6.87
C ILE A 547 -4.29 -16.61 -5.85
N SER A 548 -3.92 -16.13 -4.66
CA SER A 548 -4.85 -15.98 -3.52
C SER A 548 -5.82 -14.80 -3.65
N ASN A 549 -5.52 -13.85 -4.50
CA ASN A 549 -6.38 -12.72 -4.82
C ASN A 549 -6.18 -12.37 -6.30
N PRO A 550 -6.76 -13.17 -7.25
CA PRO A 550 -7.00 -12.58 -8.55
C PRO A 550 -7.84 -11.34 -8.27
N GLU A 551 -7.54 -10.20 -8.86
CA GLU A 551 -8.52 -9.13 -8.99
C GLU A 551 -9.75 -9.79 -9.60
N LEU A 552 -10.72 -10.13 -8.76
CA LEU A 552 -11.92 -10.82 -9.19
C LEU A 552 -12.68 -9.83 -10.04
N LEU A 553 -12.60 -10.01 -11.34
CA LEU A 553 -13.60 -9.43 -12.22
C LEU A 553 -14.98 -9.84 -11.69
N PRO A 554 -16.00 -9.02 -11.77
CA PRO A 554 -17.36 -9.37 -11.39
C PRO A 554 -17.78 -10.74 -11.98
N GLU A 555 -18.65 -11.45 -11.29
CA GLU A 555 -19.10 -12.80 -11.72
C GLU A 555 -19.60 -12.84 -13.17
N GLU A 556 -20.18 -11.72 -13.62
CA GLU A 556 -20.66 -11.51 -14.99
C GLU A 556 -19.54 -11.62 -16.04
N CYS A 557 -18.30 -11.28 -15.69
CA CYS A 557 -17.14 -11.36 -16.61
C CYS A 557 -16.67 -12.79 -16.90
N TYR A 558 -17.15 -13.77 -16.14
CA TYR A 558 -16.85 -15.19 -16.35
C TYR A 558 -17.95 -15.94 -17.09
N ILE A 559 -19.04 -15.26 -17.46
CA ILE A 559 -20.15 -15.88 -18.19
C ILE A 559 -19.72 -16.09 -19.66
N VAL A 560 -19.62 -17.35 -20.06
CA VAL A 560 -19.41 -17.72 -21.46
C VAL A 560 -20.79 -17.83 -22.13
N PRO A 561 -21.09 -17.03 -23.16
CA PRO A 561 -22.40 -17.06 -23.79
C PRO A 561 -22.62 -18.35 -24.59
N GLU A 562 -23.86 -18.84 -24.61
CA GLU A 562 -24.26 -20.03 -25.38
C GLU A 562 -25.28 -19.62 -26.46
N VAL A 563 -25.23 -20.28 -27.60
CA VAL A 563 -26.16 -20.00 -28.73
C VAL A 563 -27.63 -20.24 -28.35
N GLY A 564 -27.90 -21.21 -27.47
CA GLY A 564 -29.26 -21.62 -27.11
C GLY A 564 -30.01 -22.34 -28.23
N PRO A 565 -31.21 -22.89 -27.97
CA PRO A 565 -31.98 -23.71 -28.92
C PRO A 565 -32.92 -22.92 -29.86
N CYS A 566 -32.93 -21.59 -29.79
CA CYS A 566 -33.81 -20.75 -30.63
C CYS A 566 -33.11 -20.27 -31.91
N ASP A 567 -33.89 -20.02 -32.99
CA ASP A 567 -33.37 -19.58 -34.30
C ASP A 567 -33.30 -18.03 -34.45
N GLY A 568 -33.24 -17.28 -33.35
CA GLY A 568 -33.07 -15.84 -33.37
C GLY A 568 -31.64 -15.40 -33.70
N ILE A 569 -31.44 -14.08 -33.87
CA ILE A 569 -30.12 -13.45 -33.99
C ILE A 569 -30.09 -12.33 -32.98
N CYS A 570 -29.52 -12.56 -31.79
CA CYS A 570 -29.37 -11.59 -30.73
C CYS A 570 -27.88 -11.43 -30.40
N PRO A 571 -27.32 -10.23 -30.63
CA PRO A 571 -25.97 -9.97 -30.18
C PRO A 571 -25.95 -9.83 -28.65
N THR A 572 -24.96 -10.44 -28.02
CA THR A 572 -24.58 -10.23 -26.64
C THR A 572 -23.08 -10.00 -26.59
N TYR A 573 -22.57 -9.47 -25.50
CA TYR A 573 -21.15 -9.22 -25.33
C TYR A 573 -20.66 -10.01 -24.11
N TYR A 574 -19.41 -10.45 -24.16
CA TYR A 574 -18.78 -11.18 -23.08
C TYR A 574 -17.29 -10.86 -23.02
N TYR A 575 -16.72 -10.97 -21.83
CA TYR A 575 -15.29 -10.84 -21.64
C TYR A 575 -14.59 -12.15 -22.01
N ASN A 576 -13.77 -12.10 -23.06
CA ASN A 576 -12.98 -13.24 -23.47
C ASN A 576 -11.68 -13.28 -22.67
N GLN A 577 -11.56 -14.25 -21.79
CA GLN A 577 -10.40 -14.42 -20.91
C GLN A 577 -9.11 -14.82 -21.63
N GLU A 578 -9.19 -15.30 -22.88
CA GLU A 578 -8.00 -15.62 -23.68
C GLU A 578 -7.39 -14.37 -24.33
N SER A 579 -8.26 -13.46 -24.84
CA SER A 579 -7.82 -12.18 -25.44
C SER A 579 -7.69 -11.05 -24.43
N ASN A 580 -8.28 -11.17 -23.22
CA ASN A 580 -8.50 -10.10 -22.24
C ASN A 580 -9.23 -8.89 -22.80
N GLU A 581 -10.18 -9.12 -23.71
CA GLU A 581 -10.97 -8.08 -24.36
C GLU A 581 -12.45 -8.51 -24.40
N CYS A 582 -13.34 -7.50 -24.41
CA CYS A 582 -14.77 -7.71 -24.59
C CYS A 582 -15.12 -7.97 -26.06
N GLU A 583 -15.76 -9.11 -26.33
CA GLU A 583 -16.08 -9.57 -27.69
C GLU A 583 -17.60 -9.73 -27.91
N GLU A 584 -18.04 -9.57 -29.16
CA GLU A 584 -19.42 -9.82 -29.56
C GLU A 584 -19.66 -11.32 -29.82
N PHE A 585 -20.76 -11.86 -29.28
CA PHE A 585 -21.23 -13.21 -29.54
C PHE A 585 -22.69 -13.18 -29.99
N ILE A 586 -23.05 -14.02 -30.95
CA ILE A 586 -24.43 -14.08 -31.46
C ILE A 586 -25.15 -15.27 -30.83
N THR A 587 -26.15 -15.00 -30.03
CA THR A 587 -27.06 -16.00 -29.44
C THR A 587 -28.30 -16.21 -30.30
N GLY A 588 -29.03 -17.32 -30.04
CA GLY A 588 -30.35 -17.58 -30.61
C GLY A 588 -31.51 -16.83 -29.94
N CYS A 589 -31.24 -15.76 -29.18
CA CYS A 589 -32.21 -15.02 -28.37
C CYS A 589 -32.85 -15.82 -27.21
N CYS A 590 -32.29 -16.94 -26.84
CA CYS A 590 -32.66 -17.74 -25.66
C CYS A 590 -31.43 -18.53 -25.14
N GLY A 591 -30.25 -18.10 -25.48
CA GLY A 591 -28.99 -18.60 -24.93
C GLY A 591 -28.65 -17.94 -23.61
N VAL A 592 -27.48 -18.25 -23.07
CA VAL A 592 -26.90 -17.54 -21.94
C VAL A 592 -26.30 -16.24 -22.47
N GLU A 593 -26.73 -15.11 -21.89
CA GLU A 593 -26.25 -13.77 -22.23
C GLU A 593 -25.43 -13.22 -21.06
N ALA A 594 -24.28 -12.61 -21.34
CA ALA A 594 -23.44 -12.00 -20.31
C ALA A 594 -23.73 -10.50 -20.17
N PHE A 595 -23.55 -9.71 -21.26
CA PHE A 595 -23.81 -8.28 -21.28
C PHE A 595 -24.67 -7.89 -22.48
N ASP A 596 -25.56 -6.92 -22.29
CA ASP A 596 -26.42 -6.40 -23.36
C ASP A 596 -25.66 -5.47 -24.33
N THR A 597 -24.58 -4.85 -23.88
CA THR A 597 -23.78 -3.89 -24.67
C THR A 597 -22.28 -4.07 -24.48
N LEU A 598 -21.50 -3.71 -25.51
CA LEU A 598 -20.04 -3.69 -25.43
C LEU A 598 -19.53 -2.72 -24.36
N GLU A 599 -20.18 -1.55 -24.22
CA GLU A 599 -19.80 -0.54 -23.23
C GLU A 599 -20.00 -1.02 -21.80
N GLU A 600 -21.05 -1.81 -21.54
CA GLU A 600 -21.30 -2.44 -20.25
C GLU A 600 -20.25 -3.52 -19.94
N CYS A 601 -19.91 -4.35 -20.90
CA CYS A 601 -18.84 -5.35 -20.76
C CYS A 601 -17.47 -4.67 -20.44
N ILE A 602 -17.06 -3.69 -21.24
CA ILE A 602 -15.80 -2.95 -21.04
C ILE A 602 -15.77 -2.27 -19.66
N SER A 603 -16.83 -1.58 -19.28
CA SER A 603 -16.87 -0.86 -18.00
C SER A 603 -16.88 -1.78 -16.77
N THR A 604 -17.22 -3.07 -16.96
CA THR A 604 -17.33 -4.06 -15.88
C THR A 604 -16.10 -4.99 -15.83
N CYS A 605 -15.47 -5.30 -16.97
CA CYS A 605 -14.48 -6.36 -17.07
C CYS A 605 -13.09 -5.91 -17.60
N GLU A 606 -12.97 -4.70 -18.15
CA GLU A 606 -11.70 -4.07 -18.59
C GLU A 606 -11.38 -2.83 -17.72
#